data_7bd0f7333c92430275fa54043febaa21
#
_entry.id   7bd0f7333c92430275fa54043febaa21
#
_cell.length_a   1.000
_cell.length_b   1.000
_cell.length_c   1.000
_cell.angle_alpha   90.00
_cell.angle_beta   90.00
_cell.angle_gamma   90.00
#
_symmetry.space_group_name_H-M   'P 1'
#
loop_
_entity.id
_entity.type
_entity.pdbx_description
1 polymer ?
#
loop_
_entity_poly.entity_id
_entity_poly.type
_entity_poly.pdbx_seq_one_letter_code
_entity_poly.pdbx_strand_id
1 'polypeptide(L)'
;MAVDQQGLLARLVRELVRLPGIGQKTAQRLAFHVLKAEREDALRLAEAIRAVKDGLAFCRQCRNIAEGELCEFCLDPKRDQTRILVVEEPSTTYAIERAGAYRGLYHVLLGALSPLDGVGPSDIRAEELVDRVKLGGIEEVILATSPTIEGEATAIYLTNQLKPLGARVSRIAYGIPVGMDIEYADEVTLLKSIEGRRDL
;
A
#
# COMPACT_ATOMS: atom_id res chain seq x y z
N MET A 1 -30.77 -1.86 -27.63
CA MET A 1 -30.90 -0.40 -27.77
C MET A 1 -29.57 0.23 -27.47
N ALA A 2 -28.94 0.89 -28.45
CA ALA A 2 -27.71 1.65 -28.22
C ALA A 2 -28.07 2.84 -27.33
N VAL A 3 -27.46 2.94 -26.16
CA VAL A 3 -27.53 4.14 -25.30
C VAL A 3 -26.88 5.26 -26.12
N ASP A 4 -27.64 6.32 -26.38
CA ASP A 4 -27.14 7.52 -27.05
C ASP A 4 -25.82 7.94 -26.41
N GLN A 5 -24.74 7.98 -27.20
CA GLN A 5 -23.36 8.21 -26.70
C GLN A 5 -23.16 9.62 -26.12
N GLN A 6 -24.16 10.50 -26.18
CA GLN A 6 -24.12 11.90 -25.72
C GLN A 6 -25.00 12.16 -24.48
N GLY A 7 -25.80 11.19 -24.00
CA GLY A 7 -26.70 11.40 -22.86
C GLY A 7 -26.01 11.31 -21.48
N LEU A 8 -26.69 11.82 -20.43
CA LEU A 8 -26.20 11.80 -19.04
C LEU A 8 -25.84 10.37 -18.56
N LEU A 9 -26.67 9.39 -18.91
CA LEU A 9 -26.43 7.99 -18.56
C LEU A 9 -25.16 7.45 -19.22
N ALA A 10 -24.94 7.79 -20.48
CA ALA A 10 -23.73 7.38 -21.19
C ALA A 10 -22.48 8.01 -20.61
N ARG A 11 -22.56 9.26 -20.12
CA ARG A 11 -21.45 9.90 -19.38
C ARG A 11 -21.12 9.12 -18.11
N LEU A 12 -22.11 8.75 -17.31
CA LEU A 12 -21.90 7.95 -16.10
C LEU A 12 -21.26 6.58 -16.43
N VAL A 13 -21.74 5.90 -17.47
CA VAL A 13 -21.16 4.63 -17.94
C VAL A 13 -19.69 4.80 -18.30
N ARG A 14 -19.33 5.85 -19.04
CA ARG A 14 -17.92 6.13 -19.40
C ARG A 14 -17.01 6.35 -18.17
N GLU A 15 -17.48 7.10 -17.19
CA GLU A 15 -16.68 7.31 -15.95
C GLU A 15 -16.53 6.02 -15.15
N LEU A 16 -17.57 5.18 -15.08
CA LEU A 16 -17.49 3.89 -14.40
C LEU A 16 -16.57 2.89 -15.11
N VAL A 17 -16.50 2.90 -16.45
CA VAL A 17 -15.57 2.04 -17.21
C VAL A 17 -14.09 2.38 -16.94
N ARG A 18 -13.80 3.62 -16.52
CA ARG A 18 -12.43 4.03 -16.18
C ARG A 18 -11.93 3.42 -14.87
N LEU A 19 -12.81 2.86 -14.07
CA LEU A 19 -12.44 2.20 -12.83
C LEU A 19 -11.84 0.82 -13.11
N PRO A 20 -10.72 0.44 -12.48
CA PRO A 20 -10.08 -0.84 -12.71
C PRO A 20 -11.05 -1.99 -12.38
N GLY A 21 -11.07 -3.02 -13.22
CA GLY A 21 -11.96 -4.18 -13.07
C GLY A 21 -13.41 -3.95 -13.48
N ILE A 22 -13.81 -2.74 -13.89
CA ILE A 22 -15.16 -2.45 -14.35
C ILE A 22 -15.23 -2.42 -15.89
N GLY A 23 -15.72 -3.50 -16.49
CA GLY A 23 -15.97 -3.56 -17.92
C GLY A 23 -17.31 -2.89 -18.31
N GLN A 24 -17.51 -2.67 -19.61
CA GLN A 24 -18.67 -1.99 -20.19
C GLN A 24 -20.03 -2.52 -19.69
N LYS A 25 -20.19 -3.86 -19.62
CA LYS A 25 -21.45 -4.50 -19.16
C LYS A 25 -21.74 -4.20 -17.69
N THR A 26 -20.70 -4.25 -16.85
CA THR A 26 -20.81 -3.93 -15.41
C THR A 26 -21.12 -2.45 -15.21
N ALA A 27 -20.42 -1.56 -15.93
CA ALA A 27 -20.66 -0.12 -15.87
C ALA A 27 -22.10 0.25 -16.26
N GLN A 28 -22.64 -0.35 -17.30
CA GLN A 28 -24.05 -0.16 -17.68
C GLN A 28 -25.00 -0.60 -16.55
N ARG A 29 -24.77 -1.78 -15.96
CA ARG A 29 -25.60 -2.28 -14.86
C ARG A 29 -25.55 -1.35 -13.64
N LEU A 30 -24.36 -0.86 -13.29
CA LEU A 30 -24.19 0.11 -12.19
C LEU A 30 -24.88 1.45 -12.49
N ALA A 31 -24.75 1.98 -13.70
CA ALA A 31 -25.41 3.22 -14.10
C ALA A 31 -26.94 3.11 -14.03
N PHE A 32 -27.53 1.98 -14.47
CA PHE A 32 -28.97 1.73 -14.31
C PHE A 32 -29.37 1.53 -12.85
N HIS A 33 -28.52 0.97 -12.00
CA HIS A 33 -28.77 0.88 -10.57
C HIS A 33 -28.85 2.30 -9.95
N VAL A 34 -27.88 3.17 -10.23
CA VAL A 34 -27.90 4.58 -9.77
C VAL A 34 -29.13 5.33 -10.26
N LEU A 35 -29.55 5.10 -11.53
CA LEU A 35 -30.77 5.72 -12.09
C LEU A 35 -32.03 5.31 -11.33
N LYS A 36 -32.11 4.07 -10.82
CA LYS A 36 -33.28 3.53 -10.11
C LYS A 36 -33.23 3.76 -8.61
N ALA A 37 -32.06 4.04 -8.05
CA ALA A 37 -31.89 4.33 -6.63
C ALA A 37 -32.57 5.65 -6.24
N GLU A 38 -32.89 5.79 -4.95
CA GLU A 38 -33.34 7.06 -4.40
C GLU A 38 -32.30 8.14 -4.62
N ARG A 39 -32.76 9.37 -4.83
CA ARG A 39 -31.87 10.51 -5.12
C ARG A 39 -30.83 10.73 -4.02
N GLU A 40 -31.23 10.54 -2.77
CA GLU A 40 -30.38 10.66 -1.58
C GLU A 40 -29.23 9.66 -1.58
N ASP A 41 -29.48 8.43 -2.02
CA ASP A 41 -28.43 7.38 -2.09
C ASP A 41 -27.39 7.71 -3.15
N ALA A 42 -27.83 8.17 -4.31
CA ALA A 42 -26.94 8.61 -5.38
C ALA A 42 -26.09 9.81 -4.97
N LEU A 43 -26.68 10.77 -4.26
CA LEU A 43 -25.98 11.96 -3.75
C LEU A 43 -24.97 11.58 -2.67
N ARG A 44 -25.31 10.67 -1.74
CA ARG A 44 -24.34 10.18 -0.72
C ARG A 44 -23.12 9.54 -1.35
N LEU A 45 -23.32 8.73 -2.40
CA LEU A 45 -22.19 8.13 -3.13
C LEU A 45 -21.32 9.20 -3.80
N ALA A 46 -21.93 10.15 -4.48
CA ALA A 46 -21.20 11.24 -5.14
C ALA A 46 -20.42 12.09 -4.13
N GLU A 47 -21.02 12.41 -2.98
CA GLU A 47 -20.35 13.17 -1.91
C GLU A 47 -19.21 12.37 -1.28
N ALA A 48 -19.36 11.06 -1.05
CA ALA A 48 -18.30 10.21 -0.54
C ALA A 48 -17.08 10.18 -1.48
N ILE A 49 -17.31 10.08 -2.79
CA ILE A 49 -16.22 10.15 -3.79
C ILE A 49 -15.52 11.50 -3.74
N ARG A 50 -16.28 12.59 -3.66
CA ARG A 50 -15.73 13.94 -3.56
C ARG A 50 -14.93 14.13 -2.27
N ALA A 51 -15.49 13.74 -1.13
CA ALA A 51 -14.84 13.85 0.18
C ALA A 51 -13.49 13.13 0.23
N VAL A 52 -13.37 11.95 -0.38
CA VAL A 52 -12.09 11.23 -0.50
C VAL A 52 -11.08 12.06 -1.29
N LYS A 53 -11.47 12.69 -2.40
CA LYS A 53 -10.56 13.47 -3.26
C LYS A 53 -10.16 14.80 -2.63
N ASP A 54 -11.07 15.45 -1.90
CA ASP A 54 -10.86 16.77 -1.34
C ASP A 54 -10.26 16.70 0.08
N GLY A 55 -10.57 15.64 0.84
CA GLY A 55 -10.21 15.51 2.26
C GLY A 55 -9.02 14.60 2.57
N LEU A 56 -8.60 13.72 1.62
CA LEU A 56 -7.49 12.83 1.85
C LEU A 56 -6.21 13.29 1.13
N ALA A 57 -5.11 13.25 1.86
CA ALA A 57 -3.77 13.51 1.35
C ALA A 57 -2.78 12.45 1.85
N PHE A 58 -1.54 12.51 1.40
CA PHE A 58 -0.48 11.70 1.98
C PHE A 58 0.10 12.37 3.23
N CYS A 59 0.21 11.61 4.31
CA CYS A 59 0.84 12.03 5.55
C CYS A 59 2.24 12.60 5.28
N ARG A 60 2.51 13.80 5.80
CA ARG A 60 3.79 14.48 5.61
C ARG A 60 4.98 13.67 6.13
N GLN A 61 4.78 12.84 7.16
CA GLN A 61 5.85 12.10 7.82
C GLN A 61 6.06 10.69 7.26
N CYS A 62 4.98 9.94 7.00
CA CYS A 62 5.10 8.51 6.63
C CYS A 62 4.51 8.15 5.27
N ARG A 63 3.90 9.11 4.57
CA ARG A 63 3.26 8.93 3.26
C ARG A 63 2.06 7.98 3.24
N ASN A 64 1.55 7.58 4.41
CA ASN A 64 0.26 6.91 4.47
C ASN A 64 -0.89 7.91 4.21
N ILE A 65 -2.10 7.39 4.02
CA ILE A 65 -3.30 8.23 3.85
C ILE A 65 -3.59 8.99 5.15
N ALA A 66 -3.95 10.27 5.04
CA ALA A 66 -4.27 11.15 6.16
C ALA A 66 -5.39 12.12 5.79
N GLU A 67 -6.25 12.45 6.75
CA GLU A 67 -7.25 13.52 6.66
C GLU A 67 -6.69 14.91 6.99
N GLY A 68 -5.44 14.98 7.39
CA GLY A 68 -4.71 16.21 7.74
C GLY A 68 -3.23 16.09 7.41
N GLU A 69 -2.39 16.86 8.09
CA GLU A 69 -0.94 16.81 7.85
C GLU A 69 -0.31 15.47 8.23
N LEU A 70 -0.81 14.84 9.30
CA LEU A 70 -0.32 13.57 9.82
C LEU A 70 -1.46 12.55 9.90
N CYS A 71 -1.15 11.28 9.61
CA CYS A 71 -2.09 10.17 9.75
C CYS A 71 -2.23 9.74 11.22
N GLU A 72 -3.26 8.95 11.48
CA GLU A 72 -3.55 8.38 12.80
C GLU A 72 -2.35 7.65 13.44
N PHE A 73 -1.57 6.92 12.63
CA PHE A 73 -0.39 6.18 13.12
C PHE A 73 0.75 7.09 13.55
N CYS A 74 0.95 8.22 12.87
CA CYS A 74 1.97 9.21 13.25
C CYS A 74 1.54 10.09 14.43
N LEU A 75 0.23 10.22 14.66
CA LEU A 75 -0.32 10.98 15.78
C LEU A 75 -0.44 10.16 17.07
N ASP A 76 -0.37 8.83 17.00
CA ASP A 76 -0.52 7.97 18.18
C ASP A 76 0.78 7.92 19.02
N PRO A 77 0.83 8.58 20.19
CA PRO A 77 2.02 8.59 21.04
C PRO A 77 2.31 7.25 21.73
N LYS A 78 1.37 6.29 21.66
CA LYS A 78 1.54 4.96 22.26
C LYS A 78 2.33 4.01 21.38
N ARG A 79 2.59 4.40 20.13
CA ARG A 79 3.40 3.60 19.21
C ARG A 79 4.88 3.69 19.54
N ASP A 80 5.57 2.61 19.28
CA ASP A 80 7.03 2.56 19.42
C ASP A 80 7.68 3.47 18.35
N GLN A 81 8.25 4.57 18.83
CA GLN A 81 8.86 5.61 17.99
C GLN A 81 10.25 5.20 17.47
N THR A 82 10.81 4.09 17.97
CA THR A 82 12.16 3.63 17.61
C THR A 82 12.18 2.66 16.41
N ARG A 83 10.98 2.19 15.97
CA ARG A 83 10.88 1.21 14.88
C ARG A 83 10.00 1.72 13.73
N ILE A 84 10.48 1.54 12.50
CA ILE A 84 9.74 1.85 11.29
C ILE A 84 9.52 0.56 10.47
N LEU A 85 8.28 0.27 10.10
CA LEU A 85 7.94 -0.76 9.13
C LEU A 85 7.65 -0.10 7.79
N VAL A 86 8.42 -0.52 6.77
CA VAL A 86 8.39 0.05 5.42
C VAL A 86 7.54 -0.82 4.51
N VAL A 87 6.55 -0.22 3.85
CA VAL A 87 5.66 -0.88 2.90
C VAL A 87 5.63 -0.13 1.57
N GLU A 88 5.24 -0.80 0.50
CA GLU A 88 5.11 -0.20 -0.83
C GLU A 88 3.85 0.67 -0.94
N GLU A 89 2.72 0.19 -0.39
CA GLU A 89 1.42 0.81 -0.56
C GLU A 89 0.69 1.08 0.77
N PRO A 90 -0.13 2.13 0.87
CA PRO A 90 -0.93 2.40 2.07
C PRO A 90 -1.84 1.25 2.48
N SER A 91 -2.41 0.51 1.53
CA SER A 91 -3.29 -0.64 1.76
C SER A 91 -2.65 -1.72 2.62
N THR A 92 -1.33 -1.90 2.50
CA THR A 92 -0.56 -2.87 3.28
C THR A 92 -0.52 -2.48 4.76
N THR A 93 -0.46 -1.19 5.11
CA THR A 93 -0.49 -0.75 6.50
C THR A 93 -1.76 -1.20 7.21
N TYR A 94 -2.91 -1.04 6.55
CA TYR A 94 -4.20 -1.46 7.10
C TYR A 94 -4.33 -2.98 7.24
N ALA A 95 -3.71 -3.75 6.34
CA ALA A 95 -3.66 -5.20 6.46
C ALA A 95 -2.86 -5.64 7.70
N ILE A 96 -1.70 -5.00 7.95
CA ILE A 96 -0.84 -5.26 9.12
C ILE A 96 -1.53 -4.84 10.42
N GLU A 97 -2.21 -3.69 10.44
CA GLU A 97 -2.96 -3.22 11.61
C GLU A 97 -4.10 -4.18 11.97
N ARG A 98 -4.84 -4.69 10.99
CA ARG A 98 -5.88 -5.71 11.23
C ARG A 98 -5.33 -6.99 11.85
N ALA A 99 -4.11 -7.38 11.50
CA ALA A 99 -3.44 -8.53 12.11
C ALA A 99 -2.98 -8.26 13.56
N GLY A 100 -2.93 -6.99 13.99
CA GLY A 100 -2.52 -6.59 15.34
C GLY A 100 -1.06 -6.91 15.69
N ALA A 101 -0.25 -7.24 14.70
CA ALA A 101 1.10 -7.77 14.88
C ALA A 101 2.18 -6.69 15.07
N TYR A 102 1.86 -5.41 14.82
CA TYR A 102 2.83 -4.33 14.81
C TYR A 102 2.33 -3.09 15.55
N ARG A 103 3.21 -2.44 16.32
CA ARG A 103 2.90 -1.26 17.12
C ARG A 103 3.94 -0.14 16.98
N GLY A 104 4.79 -0.21 15.97
CA GLY A 104 5.74 0.85 15.62
C GLY A 104 5.18 1.82 14.59
N LEU A 105 6.05 2.64 14.04
CA LEU A 105 5.74 3.62 12.98
C LEU A 105 5.76 2.95 11.61
N TYR A 106 5.12 3.60 10.65
CA TYR A 106 5.15 3.20 9.24
C TYR A 106 5.93 4.17 8.37
N HIS A 107 6.37 3.68 7.21
CA HIS A 107 6.76 4.49 6.07
C HIS A 107 6.27 3.82 4.79
N VAL A 108 5.56 4.58 3.96
CA VAL A 108 4.98 4.12 2.70
C VAL A 108 5.80 4.67 1.55
N LEU A 109 6.32 3.79 0.71
CA LEU A 109 7.18 4.16 -0.41
C LEU A 109 6.39 4.74 -1.60
N LEU A 110 5.10 4.43 -1.70
CA LEU A 110 4.21 4.72 -2.83
C LEU A 110 4.68 4.06 -4.14
N GLY A 111 5.32 2.90 -4.04
CA GLY A 111 5.80 2.10 -5.16
C GLY A 111 7.00 1.24 -4.79
N ALA A 112 7.58 0.60 -5.81
CA ALA A 112 8.81 -0.18 -5.74
C ALA A 112 9.73 0.21 -6.90
N LEU A 113 11.03 -0.03 -6.77
CA LEU A 113 11.99 0.17 -7.85
C LEU A 113 11.67 -0.78 -9.00
N SER A 114 11.52 -0.25 -10.20
CA SER A 114 11.33 -1.03 -11.42
C SER A 114 12.13 -0.40 -12.56
N PRO A 115 13.42 -0.76 -12.70
CA PRO A 115 14.26 -0.21 -13.77
C PRO A 115 13.70 -0.48 -15.18
N LEU A 116 12.98 -1.59 -15.36
CA LEU A 116 12.36 -1.94 -16.64
C LEU A 116 11.22 -0.98 -17.01
N ASP A 117 10.49 -0.47 -16.00
CA ASP A 117 9.41 0.49 -16.17
C ASP A 117 9.89 1.94 -15.99
N GLY A 118 11.20 2.14 -15.81
CA GLY A 118 11.81 3.45 -15.61
C GLY A 118 11.58 4.06 -14.22
N VAL A 119 11.13 3.25 -13.24
CA VAL A 119 10.92 3.71 -11.87
C VAL A 119 12.21 3.63 -11.08
N GLY A 120 12.79 4.78 -10.78
CA GLY A 120 14.03 4.93 -10.01
C GLY A 120 13.83 5.31 -8.55
N PRO A 121 14.92 5.49 -7.79
CA PRO A 121 14.85 5.88 -6.37
C PRO A 121 14.16 7.21 -6.09
N SER A 122 14.19 8.15 -7.04
CA SER A 122 13.50 9.45 -6.92
C SER A 122 11.99 9.36 -7.11
N ASP A 123 11.50 8.29 -7.75
CA ASP A 123 10.07 8.12 -8.05
C ASP A 123 9.32 7.50 -6.87
N ILE A 124 10.05 6.83 -5.98
CA ILE A 124 9.52 6.29 -4.72
C ILE A 124 10.01 7.15 -3.54
N ARG A 125 9.32 7.07 -2.40
CA ARG A 125 9.61 7.88 -1.20
C ARG A 125 10.76 7.33 -0.35
N ALA A 126 11.79 6.80 -0.97
CA ALA A 126 12.95 6.20 -0.32
C ALA A 126 13.85 7.25 0.37
N GLU A 127 14.07 8.41 -0.27
CA GLU A 127 14.89 9.49 0.29
C GLU A 127 14.30 10.04 1.58
N GLU A 128 12.97 10.19 1.63
CA GLU A 128 12.28 10.65 2.83
C GLU A 128 12.41 9.68 4.01
N LEU A 129 12.47 8.36 3.75
CA LEU A 129 12.78 7.37 4.76
C LEU A 129 14.22 7.54 5.29
N VAL A 130 15.18 7.69 4.37
CA VAL A 130 16.59 7.88 4.72
C VAL A 130 16.76 9.14 5.58
N ASP A 131 16.13 10.25 5.19
CA ASP A 131 16.20 11.50 5.94
C ASP A 131 15.56 11.38 7.33
N ARG A 132 14.45 10.64 7.42
CA ARG A 132 13.80 10.36 8.71
C ARG A 132 14.69 9.56 9.65
N VAL A 133 15.45 8.59 9.14
CA VAL A 133 16.42 7.81 9.93
C VAL A 133 17.62 8.67 10.33
N LYS A 134 18.12 9.54 9.44
CA LYS A 134 19.22 10.49 9.75
C LYS A 134 18.89 11.46 10.89
N LEU A 135 17.62 11.84 11.07
CA LEU A 135 17.20 12.69 12.18
C LEU A 135 17.41 12.02 13.54
N GLY A 136 17.63 10.71 13.57
CA GLY A 136 17.91 9.93 14.78
C GLY A 136 16.65 9.41 15.49
N GLY A 137 16.89 8.56 16.49
CA GLY A 137 15.82 7.94 17.29
C GLY A 137 15.23 6.67 16.68
N ILE A 138 15.61 6.30 15.45
CA ILE A 138 15.18 5.03 14.82
C ILE A 138 16.26 3.97 15.02
N GLU A 139 15.92 2.92 15.77
CA GLU A 139 16.81 1.79 16.06
C GLU A 139 16.65 0.67 15.05
N GLU A 140 15.43 0.45 14.54
CA GLU A 140 15.13 -0.61 13.60
C GLU A 140 14.25 -0.14 12.44
N VAL A 141 14.65 -0.54 11.23
CA VAL A 141 13.83 -0.44 10.01
C VAL A 141 13.50 -1.84 9.51
N ILE A 142 12.22 -2.18 9.50
CA ILE A 142 11.70 -3.47 9.07
C ILE A 142 11.18 -3.33 7.64
N LEU A 143 11.77 -4.04 6.68
CA LEU A 143 11.35 -3.99 5.29
C LEU A 143 10.22 -5.01 5.06
N ALA A 144 9.07 -4.53 4.63
CA ALA A 144 7.89 -5.31 4.28
C ALA A 144 7.48 -5.05 2.82
N THR A 145 8.48 -4.96 1.93
CA THR A 145 8.27 -4.93 0.48
C THR A 145 7.82 -6.30 -0.02
N SER A 146 7.11 -6.31 -1.13
CA SER A 146 6.59 -7.53 -1.76
C SER A 146 7.72 -8.52 -2.13
N PRO A 147 7.48 -9.85 -2.13
CA PRO A 147 8.46 -10.86 -2.54
C PRO A 147 8.55 -10.98 -4.07
N THR A 148 8.55 -9.86 -4.76
CA THR A 148 8.74 -9.73 -6.22
C THR A 148 10.17 -9.28 -6.51
N ILE A 149 10.58 -9.33 -7.78
CA ILE A 149 11.90 -8.84 -8.22
C ILE A 149 12.06 -7.36 -7.84
N GLU A 150 11.03 -6.56 -8.06
CA GLU A 150 10.99 -5.13 -7.75
C GLU A 150 11.08 -4.87 -6.24
N GLY A 151 10.31 -5.63 -5.44
CA GLY A 151 10.33 -5.53 -3.99
C GLY A 151 11.66 -5.99 -3.37
N GLU A 152 12.32 -7.01 -3.95
CA GLU A 152 13.67 -7.42 -3.57
C GLU A 152 14.71 -6.35 -3.91
N ALA A 153 14.68 -5.81 -5.14
CA ALA A 153 15.56 -4.73 -5.56
C ALA A 153 15.41 -3.50 -4.65
N THR A 154 14.17 -3.15 -4.30
CA THR A 154 13.85 -2.07 -3.37
C THR A 154 14.43 -2.33 -1.98
N ALA A 155 14.28 -3.55 -1.45
CA ALA A 155 14.82 -3.92 -0.15
C ALA A 155 16.35 -3.85 -0.11
N ILE A 156 17.03 -4.32 -1.16
CA ILE A 156 18.49 -4.26 -1.28
C ILE A 156 18.95 -2.80 -1.33
N TYR A 157 18.30 -1.97 -2.14
CA TYR A 157 18.60 -0.55 -2.23
C TYR A 157 18.46 0.14 -0.86
N LEU A 158 17.34 -0.02 -0.19
CA LEU A 158 17.08 0.59 1.12
C LEU A 158 18.08 0.09 2.16
N THR A 159 18.42 -1.20 2.15
CA THR A 159 19.41 -1.78 3.06
C THR A 159 20.76 -1.09 2.90
N ASN A 160 21.21 -0.85 1.67
CA ASN A 160 22.46 -0.18 1.38
C ASN A 160 22.47 1.29 1.82
N GLN A 161 21.32 1.96 1.78
CA GLN A 161 21.19 3.35 2.22
C GLN A 161 21.09 3.48 3.75
N LEU A 162 20.45 2.52 4.43
CA LEU A 162 20.10 2.63 5.85
C LEU A 162 21.17 2.04 6.78
N LYS A 163 21.84 0.95 6.42
CA LYS A 163 22.90 0.35 7.23
C LYS A 163 24.02 1.32 7.64
N PRO A 164 24.53 2.21 6.74
CA PRO A 164 25.56 3.17 7.10
C PRO A 164 25.12 4.20 8.15
N LEU A 165 23.79 4.37 8.32
CA LEU A 165 23.20 5.29 9.32
C LEU A 165 23.11 4.69 10.73
N GLY A 166 23.52 3.42 10.90
CA GLY A 166 23.54 2.73 12.20
C GLY A 166 22.20 2.08 12.60
N ALA A 167 21.15 2.20 11.80
CA ALA A 167 19.89 1.52 12.07
C ALA A 167 20.01 0.01 11.77
N ARG A 168 19.39 -0.82 12.61
CA ARG A 168 19.22 -2.25 12.31
C ARG A 168 18.20 -2.38 11.18
N VAL A 169 18.59 -3.01 10.09
CA VAL A 169 17.68 -3.30 8.98
C VAL A 169 17.30 -4.77 9.02
N SER A 170 16.03 -5.06 9.14
CA SER A 170 15.46 -6.41 9.12
C SER A 170 14.40 -6.52 8.02
N ARG A 171 13.97 -7.73 7.72
CA ARG A 171 12.93 -8.00 6.72
C ARG A 171 11.88 -8.93 7.31
N ILE A 172 10.61 -8.77 6.88
CA ILE A 172 9.57 -9.72 7.23
C ILE A 172 9.94 -11.11 6.71
N ALA A 173 9.60 -12.15 7.48
CA ALA A 173 9.90 -13.53 7.09
C ALA A 173 9.08 -13.95 5.87
N TYR A 174 9.70 -14.72 4.99
CA TYR A 174 9.04 -15.46 3.95
C TYR A 174 8.90 -16.93 4.36
N GLY A 175 7.82 -17.55 3.95
CA GLY A 175 7.64 -18.96 4.28
C GLY A 175 6.29 -19.51 3.90
N ILE A 176 6.10 -20.79 4.22
CA ILE A 176 4.84 -21.50 4.02
C ILE A 176 3.77 -20.87 4.94
N PRO A 177 2.60 -20.48 4.40
CA PRO A 177 1.51 -19.94 5.20
C PRO A 177 1.04 -20.96 6.25
N VAL A 178 0.68 -20.45 7.43
CA VAL A 178 0.13 -21.30 8.51
C VAL A 178 -1.14 -21.98 8.04
N GLY A 179 -1.21 -23.30 8.21
CA GLY A 179 -2.33 -24.13 7.79
C GLY A 179 -2.26 -24.66 6.37
N MET A 180 -1.19 -24.35 5.63
CA MET A 180 -0.91 -24.96 4.33
C MET A 180 -0.04 -26.20 4.50
N ASP A 181 -0.40 -27.31 3.85
CA ASP A 181 0.49 -28.47 3.75
C ASP A 181 1.69 -28.16 2.87
N ILE A 182 2.86 -28.66 3.29
CA ILE A 182 4.15 -28.41 2.63
C ILE A 182 4.12 -28.86 1.17
N GLU A 183 3.42 -29.93 0.84
CA GLU A 183 3.33 -30.48 -0.52
C GLU A 183 2.61 -29.57 -1.53
N TYR A 184 1.81 -28.59 -1.06
CA TYR A 184 1.14 -27.61 -1.93
C TYR A 184 1.91 -26.31 -2.11
N ALA A 185 3.04 -26.14 -1.42
CA ALA A 185 3.87 -24.96 -1.59
C ALA A 185 4.68 -25.07 -2.90
N ASP A 186 4.76 -23.97 -3.63
CA ASP A 186 5.62 -23.90 -4.82
C ASP A 186 7.11 -23.97 -4.46
N GLU A 187 7.95 -24.29 -5.46
CA GLU A 187 9.39 -24.51 -5.29
C GLU A 187 10.10 -23.29 -4.69
N VAL A 188 9.70 -22.06 -5.07
CA VAL A 188 10.32 -20.82 -4.58
C VAL A 188 9.97 -20.60 -3.12
N THR A 189 8.71 -20.82 -2.74
CA THR A 189 8.23 -20.73 -1.34
C THR A 189 8.93 -21.76 -0.46
N LEU A 190 9.12 -23.01 -0.93
CA LEU A 190 9.86 -24.03 -0.21
C LEU A 190 11.33 -23.65 -0.01
N LEU A 191 12.00 -23.19 -1.08
CA LEU A 191 13.38 -22.73 -1.01
C LEU A 191 13.54 -21.62 0.04
N LYS A 192 12.71 -20.58 -0.03
CA LYS A 192 12.73 -19.44 0.92
C LYS A 192 12.44 -19.86 2.36
N SER A 193 11.56 -20.84 2.56
CA SER A 193 11.25 -21.36 3.88
C SER A 193 12.43 -22.12 4.49
N ILE A 194 13.16 -22.89 3.68
CA ILE A 194 14.35 -23.63 4.12
C ILE A 194 15.51 -22.67 4.41
N GLU A 195 15.73 -21.69 3.53
CA GLU A 195 16.76 -20.65 3.72
C GLU A 195 16.49 -19.84 5.01
N GLY A 196 15.23 -19.44 5.23
CA GLY A 196 14.78 -18.64 6.37
C GLY A 196 14.46 -19.44 7.65
N ARG A 197 14.83 -20.73 7.72
CA ARG A 197 14.57 -21.58 8.90
C ARG A 197 15.18 -21.00 10.16
N ARG A 198 14.52 -21.21 11.30
CA ARG A 198 14.96 -20.74 12.61
C ARG A 198 15.39 -21.93 13.46
N ASP A 199 16.38 -21.72 14.32
CA ASP A 199 16.72 -22.64 15.39
C ASP A 199 15.61 -22.63 16.45
N LEU A 200 15.32 -23.80 17.08
CA LEU A 200 14.28 -23.98 18.10
C LEU A 200 14.87 -23.94 19.50
#